data_768a59f3699533eaa275ae66d896f971
#
_entry.id   768a59f3699533eaa275ae66d896f971
#
_cell.length_a   1.000
_cell.length_b   1.000
_cell.length_c   1.000
_cell.angle_alpha   90.00
_cell.angle_beta   90.00
_cell.angle_gamma   90.00
#
_symmetry.space_group_name_H-M   'P 1'
#
loop_
_entity.id
_entity.type
_entity.pdbx_description
1 polymer ?
#
loop_
_entity_poly.entity_id
_entity_poly.type
_entity_poly.pdbx_seq_one_letter_code
_entity_poly.pdbx_strand_id
1 'polypeptide(L)'
;MANSINWFEIPSKNFDRACKFYSSILGGEVHVAEMGGDMKMGMLPNFSQGGGVGGHISSSPDSKPSNEGVMVYLNGGDDLQVILDKVEPAGGKVVMPKTKSPGGYMAIFTDTEGNRMALHNA
;
A
#
# COMPACT_ATOMS: atom_id res chain seq x y z
N MET A 1 -1.88 3.22 -24.02
CA MET A 1 -1.38 3.28 -22.65
C MET A 1 -0.78 1.94 -22.24
N ALA A 2 0.28 1.99 -21.47
CA ALA A 2 1.00 0.78 -21.07
C ALA A 2 0.35 0.07 -19.87
N ASN A 3 -0.29 0.83 -18.98
CA ASN A 3 -0.89 0.28 -17.74
C ASN A 3 -2.36 0.61 -17.67
N SER A 4 -3.13 -0.30 -17.12
CA SER A 4 -4.57 -0.08 -16.92
C SER A 4 -4.85 0.98 -15.86
N ILE A 5 -3.90 1.22 -14.96
CA ILE A 5 -4.01 2.29 -13.97
C ILE A 5 -2.74 3.15 -14.03
N ASN A 6 -2.84 4.38 -13.54
CA ASN A 6 -1.66 5.25 -13.45
C ASN A 6 -1.42 5.83 -12.05
N TRP A 7 -2.34 5.59 -11.12
CA TRP A 7 -2.25 6.07 -9.75
C TRP A 7 -3.24 5.33 -8.88
N PHE A 8 -2.99 5.22 -7.59
CA PHE A 8 -3.96 4.64 -6.66
C PHE A 8 -3.93 5.37 -5.32
N GLU A 9 -4.98 5.22 -4.55
CA GLU A 9 -5.15 5.88 -3.27
C GLU A 9 -5.50 4.84 -2.20
N ILE A 10 -4.85 4.96 -1.04
CA ILE A 10 -5.11 4.12 0.11
C ILE A 10 -5.73 4.99 1.21
N PRO A 11 -7.00 4.78 1.56
CA PRO A 11 -7.61 5.58 2.61
C PRO A 11 -7.08 5.23 4.00
N SER A 12 -7.11 6.19 4.92
CA SER A 12 -6.64 5.97 6.28
C SER A 12 -7.61 6.58 7.30
N LYS A 13 -7.68 5.95 8.47
CA LYS A 13 -8.37 6.49 9.64
C LYS A 13 -7.40 7.31 10.48
N ASN A 14 -6.18 6.82 10.60
CA ASN A 14 -5.10 7.50 11.31
C ASN A 14 -3.96 7.65 10.33
N PHE A 15 -3.84 8.85 9.77
CA PHE A 15 -2.89 9.12 8.71
C PHE A 15 -1.45 8.86 9.12
N ASP A 16 -1.04 9.34 10.30
CA ASP A 16 0.34 9.18 10.75
C ASP A 16 0.68 7.70 10.95
N ARG A 17 -0.26 6.94 11.49
CA ARG A 17 -0.09 5.50 11.69
C ARG A 17 0.05 4.78 10.35
N ALA A 18 -0.78 5.14 9.38
CA ALA A 18 -0.73 4.54 8.05
C ALA A 18 0.60 4.85 7.36
N CYS A 19 1.06 6.09 7.43
CA CYS A 19 2.33 6.49 6.84
C CYS A 19 3.50 5.72 7.45
N LYS A 20 3.47 5.53 8.76
CA LYS A 20 4.51 4.77 9.45
C LYS A 20 4.50 3.30 9.03
N PHE A 21 3.31 2.72 8.93
CA PHE A 21 3.17 1.34 8.48
C PHE A 21 3.78 1.13 7.10
N TYR A 22 3.36 1.95 6.12
CA TYR A 22 3.85 1.78 4.75
C TYR A 22 5.32 2.16 4.58
N SER A 23 5.82 3.11 5.36
CA SER A 23 7.27 3.39 5.38
C SER A 23 8.04 2.15 5.82
N SER A 24 7.55 1.47 6.84
CA SER A 24 8.20 0.27 7.38
C SER A 24 8.20 -0.88 6.38
N ILE A 25 7.05 -1.20 5.80
CA ILE A 25 6.97 -2.40 4.96
C ILE A 25 7.58 -2.18 3.58
N LEU A 26 7.57 -0.95 3.06
CA LEU A 26 8.10 -0.65 1.72
C LEU A 26 9.56 -0.22 1.74
N GLY A 27 10.16 -0.08 2.92
CA GLY A 27 11.58 0.20 3.04
C GLY A 27 11.99 1.59 2.60
N GLY A 28 11.11 2.58 2.74
CA GLY A 28 11.39 3.97 2.39
C GLY A 28 10.41 4.89 3.07
N GLU A 29 10.71 6.18 3.09
CA GLU A 29 9.82 7.13 3.74
C GLU A 29 8.64 7.53 2.87
N VAL A 30 7.47 7.63 3.49
CA VAL A 30 6.30 8.24 2.90
C VAL A 30 6.47 9.75 3.00
N HIS A 31 6.31 10.45 1.87
CA HIS A 31 6.44 11.91 1.82
C HIS A 31 5.08 12.56 1.95
N VAL A 32 4.91 13.34 3.01
CA VAL A 32 3.63 14.01 3.28
C VAL A 32 3.53 15.29 2.48
N ALA A 33 2.42 15.45 1.75
CA ALA A 33 2.07 16.67 1.07
C ALA A 33 0.72 17.15 1.62
N GLU A 34 0.66 18.38 2.06
CA GLU A 34 -0.58 18.95 2.57
C GLU A 34 -1.31 19.67 1.44
N MET A 35 -2.58 19.31 1.26
CA MET A 35 -3.41 19.85 0.20
C MET A 35 -4.27 21.05 0.67
N GLY A 36 -4.08 21.44 1.93
CA GLY A 36 -4.91 22.47 2.53
C GLY A 36 -6.16 21.89 3.17
N GLY A 37 -6.74 22.62 4.12
CA GLY A 37 -7.90 22.15 4.86
C GLY A 37 -7.61 20.83 5.60
N ASP A 38 -8.52 19.90 5.47
CA ASP A 38 -8.43 18.61 6.15
C ASP A 38 -7.76 17.53 5.30
N MET A 39 -7.23 17.87 4.14
CA MET A 39 -6.71 16.89 3.20
C MET A 39 -5.19 16.80 3.29
N LYS A 40 -4.71 15.56 3.43
CA LYS A 40 -3.28 15.24 3.40
C LYS A 40 -3.04 14.07 2.46
N MET A 41 -1.89 14.06 1.82
CA MET A 41 -1.46 12.98 0.97
C MET A 41 -0.10 12.48 1.43
N GLY A 42 0.03 11.17 1.65
CA GLY A 42 1.31 10.55 1.95
C GLY A 42 1.79 9.80 0.72
N MET A 43 2.73 10.39 -0.02
CA MET A 43 3.27 9.77 -1.23
C MET A 43 4.09 8.56 -0.88
N LEU A 44 3.77 7.41 -1.48
CA LEU A 44 4.50 6.19 -1.24
C LEU A 44 5.94 6.30 -1.75
N PRO A 45 6.89 5.55 -1.16
CA PRO A 45 8.28 5.61 -1.60
C PRO A 45 8.43 5.36 -3.09
N ASN A 46 9.36 6.07 -3.70
CA ASN A 46 9.73 5.91 -5.11
C ASN A 46 8.62 6.25 -6.10
N PHE A 47 7.63 7.03 -5.68
CA PHE A 47 6.50 7.37 -6.54
C PHE A 47 6.91 8.12 -7.83
N SER A 48 8.03 8.80 -7.81
CA SER A 48 8.50 9.62 -8.94
C SER A 48 9.59 8.95 -9.77
N GLN A 49 9.93 7.71 -9.47
CA GLN A 49 11.05 7.04 -10.13
C GLN A 49 10.60 6.10 -11.23
N GLY A 50 11.36 6.12 -12.35
CA GLY A 50 11.32 5.06 -13.33
C GLY A 50 10.06 4.94 -14.17
N GLY A 51 9.16 5.88 -14.13
CA GLY A 51 7.95 5.82 -14.94
C GLY A 51 6.95 4.75 -14.54
N GLY A 52 7.11 4.16 -13.36
CA GLY A 52 6.16 3.19 -12.84
C GLY A 52 4.90 3.83 -12.29
N VAL A 53 4.01 3.00 -11.78
CA VAL A 53 2.78 3.47 -11.15
C VAL A 53 3.03 3.69 -9.67
N GLY A 54 2.69 4.87 -9.18
CA GLY A 54 2.76 5.21 -7.76
C GLY A 54 1.38 5.39 -7.16
N GLY A 55 1.35 5.71 -5.87
CA GLY A 55 0.12 5.94 -5.15
C GLY A 55 0.38 6.74 -3.89
N HIS A 56 -0.70 7.04 -3.17
CA HIS A 56 -0.59 7.77 -1.92
C HIS A 56 -1.58 7.28 -0.89
N ILE A 57 -1.26 7.57 0.37
CA ILE A 57 -2.17 7.37 1.49
C ILE A 57 -2.95 8.68 1.65
N SER A 58 -4.27 8.59 1.78
CA SER A 58 -5.10 9.77 1.88
C SER A 58 -5.65 9.96 3.29
N SER A 59 -5.82 11.23 3.66
CA SER A 59 -6.56 11.62 4.84
C SER A 59 -7.49 12.75 4.44
N SER A 60 -8.79 12.49 4.54
CA SER A 60 -9.84 13.49 4.28
C SER A 60 -11.13 12.99 4.89
N PRO A 61 -12.15 13.87 5.02
CA PRO A 61 -13.44 13.43 5.56
C PRO A 61 -14.10 12.29 4.77
N ASP A 62 -13.77 12.17 3.48
CA ASP A 62 -14.35 11.13 2.62
C ASP A 62 -13.48 9.88 2.53
N SER A 63 -12.31 9.89 3.17
CA SER A 63 -11.39 8.76 3.10
C SER A 63 -11.81 7.69 4.11
N LYS A 64 -12.35 6.58 3.62
CA LYS A 64 -12.90 5.51 4.46
C LYS A 64 -12.27 4.17 4.12
N PRO A 65 -11.39 3.67 4.99
CA PRO A 65 -10.79 2.35 4.80
C PRO A 65 -11.84 1.24 4.80
N SER A 66 -11.56 0.18 4.05
CA SER A 66 -12.46 -0.96 3.97
C SER A 66 -11.65 -2.21 3.64
N ASN A 67 -12.14 -3.36 4.10
CA ASN A 67 -11.58 -4.66 3.70
C ASN A 67 -12.43 -5.32 2.62
N GLU A 68 -13.34 -4.56 2.01
CA GLU A 68 -14.21 -5.03 0.94
C GLU A 68 -14.03 -4.15 -0.28
N GLY A 69 -14.46 -4.64 -1.42
CA GLY A 69 -14.36 -3.91 -2.68
C GLY A 69 -13.06 -4.17 -3.41
N VAL A 70 -12.61 -3.16 -4.11
CA VAL A 70 -11.39 -3.27 -4.94
C VAL A 70 -10.16 -3.51 -4.07
N MET A 71 -9.28 -4.39 -4.53
CA MET A 71 -8.04 -4.68 -3.82
C MET A 71 -6.86 -4.24 -4.68
N VAL A 72 -5.93 -3.50 -4.06
CA VAL A 72 -4.72 -3.04 -4.72
C VAL A 72 -3.64 -4.08 -4.54
N TYR A 73 -2.97 -4.45 -5.63
CA TYR A 73 -1.80 -5.32 -5.60
C TYR A 73 -0.54 -4.46 -5.67
N LEU A 74 0.19 -4.43 -4.56
CA LEU A 74 1.46 -3.72 -4.52
C LEU A 74 2.56 -4.58 -5.14
N ASN A 75 3.54 -3.92 -5.73
CA ASN A 75 4.68 -4.61 -6.30
C ASN A 75 5.52 -5.24 -5.19
N GLY A 76 5.60 -6.56 -5.19
CA GLY A 76 6.32 -7.33 -4.18
C GLY A 76 7.82 -7.44 -4.40
N GLY A 77 8.35 -6.85 -5.47
CA GLY A 77 9.77 -6.94 -5.77
C GLY A 77 10.15 -8.30 -6.31
N ASP A 78 11.37 -8.72 -6.05
CA ASP A 78 11.87 -10.02 -6.50
C ASP A 78 11.26 -11.16 -5.69
N ASP A 79 10.98 -10.91 -4.41
CA ASP A 79 10.37 -11.88 -3.53
C ASP A 79 9.46 -11.13 -2.55
N LEU A 80 8.16 -11.28 -2.71
CA LEU A 80 7.19 -10.58 -1.87
C LEU A 80 7.30 -10.96 -0.39
N GLN A 81 7.92 -12.09 -0.08
CA GLN A 81 8.07 -12.52 1.32
C GLN A 81 8.85 -11.51 2.14
N VAL A 82 9.78 -10.78 1.52
CA VAL A 82 10.55 -9.74 2.21
C VAL A 82 9.62 -8.67 2.78
N ILE A 83 8.65 -8.22 2.00
CA ILE A 83 7.65 -7.24 2.46
C ILE A 83 6.68 -7.89 3.44
N LEU A 84 6.21 -9.09 3.10
CA LEU A 84 5.21 -9.78 3.91
C LEU A 84 5.70 -10.01 5.34
N ASP A 85 6.98 -10.33 5.51
CA ASP A 85 7.56 -10.55 6.83
C ASP A 85 7.55 -9.28 7.70
N LYS A 86 7.42 -8.11 7.10
CA LYS A 86 7.39 -6.84 7.82
C LYS A 86 5.98 -6.41 8.22
N VAL A 87 4.95 -7.06 7.68
CA VAL A 87 3.57 -6.62 7.88
C VAL A 87 3.14 -6.70 9.34
N GLU A 88 3.31 -7.85 9.96
CA GLU A 88 2.83 -8.01 11.36
C GLU A 88 3.67 -7.23 12.36
N PRO A 89 5.00 -7.20 12.27
CA PRO A 89 5.77 -6.31 13.14
C PRO A 89 5.40 -4.83 13.00
N ALA A 90 4.93 -4.41 11.83
CA ALA A 90 4.54 -3.02 11.60
C ALA A 90 3.09 -2.71 12.00
N GLY A 91 2.34 -3.72 12.44
CA GLY A 91 0.99 -3.51 12.95
C GLY A 91 -0.13 -3.98 12.05
N GLY A 92 0.18 -4.54 10.90
CA GLY A 92 -0.82 -5.13 10.02
C GLY A 92 -1.05 -6.59 10.34
N LYS A 93 -1.75 -7.28 9.45
CA LYS A 93 -2.07 -8.69 9.64
C LYS A 93 -1.97 -9.44 8.31
N VAL A 94 -1.27 -10.56 8.30
CA VAL A 94 -1.22 -11.43 7.13
C VAL A 94 -2.53 -12.24 7.09
N VAL A 95 -3.25 -12.12 5.98
CA VAL A 95 -4.52 -12.83 5.76
C VAL A 95 -4.31 -14.08 4.95
N MET A 96 -3.47 -14.00 3.92
CA MET A 96 -3.12 -15.15 3.09
C MET A 96 -1.61 -15.15 2.88
N PRO A 97 -0.92 -16.24 3.21
CA PRO A 97 0.53 -16.30 3.04
C PRO A 97 0.91 -16.34 1.56
N LYS A 98 2.21 -16.24 1.28
CA LYS A 98 2.71 -16.32 -0.09
C LYS A 98 2.18 -17.58 -0.76
N THR A 99 1.48 -17.39 -1.86
CA THR A 99 0.77 -18.46 -2.57
C THR A 99 1.05 -18.33 -4.06
N LYS A 100 1.25 -19.44 -4.72
CA LYS A 100 1.46 -19.43 -6.16
C LYS A 100 0.20 -18.98 -6.87
N SER A 101 0.37 -18.11 -7.86
CA SER A 101 -0.72 -17.58 -8.66
C SER A 101 -0.32 -17.61 -10.13
N PRO A 102 -1.26 -17.47 -11.07
CA PRO A 102 -0.89 -17.31 -12.47
C PRO A 102 0.08 -16.14 -12.60
N GLY A 103 1.22 -16.39 -13.24
CA GLY A 103 2.22 -15.35 -13.47
C GLY A 103 3.15 -15.07 -12.30
N GLY A 104 3.09 -15.87 -11.20
CA GLY A 104 4.02 -15.64 -10.09
C GLY A 104 3.46 -16.03 -8.74
N TYR A 105 3.58 -15.12 -7.78
CA TYR A 105 3.14 -15.35 -6.40
C TYR A 105 2.34 -14.17 -5.90
N MET A 106 1.46 -14.42 -4.93
CA MET A 106 0.67 -13.38 -4.30
C MET A 106 0.52 -13.65 -2.81
N ALA A 107 0.20 -12.61 -2.07
CA ALA A 107 -0.16 -12.70 -0.66
C ALA A 107 -1.17 -11.60 -0.37
N ILE A 108 -1.93 -11.76 0.70
CA ILE A 108 -2.94 -10.77 1.12
C ILE A 108 -2.69 -10.40 2.57
N PHE A 109 -2.79 -9.11 2.86
CA PHE A 109 -2.67 -8.61 4.22
C PHE A 109 -3.69 -7.51 4.46
N THR A 110 -3.96 -7.19 5.72
CA THR A 110 -4.67 -5.98 6.08
C THR A 110 -3.67 -5.01 6.70
N ASP A 111 -3.79 -3.74 6.32
CA ASP A 111 -2.93 -2.70 6.88
C ASP A 111 -3.43 -2.26 8.25
N THR A 112 -2.77 -1.26 8.83
CA THR A 112 -3.15 -0.75 10.16
C THR A 112 -4.50 -0.04 10.17
N GLU A 113 -5.03 0.28 8.99
CA GLU A 113 -6.29 1.00 8.84
C GLU A 113 -7.47 0.09 8.53
N GLY A 114 -7.20 -1.20 8.32
CA GLY A 114 -8.23 -2.17 7.98
C GLY A 114 -8.46 -2.35 6.48
N ASN A 115 -7.61 -1.76 5.65
CA ASN A 115 -7.69 -2.01 4.21
C ASN A 115 -7.12 -3.38 3.89
N ARG A 116 -7.80 -4.09 2.98
CA ARG A 116 -7.29 -5.35 2.45
C ARG A 116 -6.42 -5.05 1.24
N MET A 117 -5.17 -5.48 1.30
CA MET A 117 -4.16 -5.21 0.30
C MET A 117 -3.53 -6.52 -0.15
N ALA A 118 -2.93 -6.52 -1.32
CA ALA A 118 -2.20 -7.68 -1.81
C ALA A 118 -0.78 -7.31 -2.21
N LEU A 119 0.06 -8.32 -2.26
CA LEU A 119 1.41 -8.23 -2.81
C LEU A 119 1.49 -9.21 -3.98
N HIS A 120 2.23 -8.85 -5.01
CA HIS A 120 2.44 -9.71 -6.16
C HIS A 120 3.88 -9.58 -6.65
N ASN A 121 4.48 -10.71 -7.02
CA ASN A 121 5.72 -10.72 -7.78
C ASN A 121 5.67 -11.85 -8.81
N ALA A 122 6.35 -11.61 -9.91
CA ALA A 122 6.43 -12.59 -11.00
C ALA A 122 7.42 -13.71 -10.68
#